data_e622b029e570c5c7e4a7eea678c3d649
#
_entry.id   e622b029e570c5c7e4a7eea678c3d649
#
_cell.length_a   1.000
_cell.length_b   1.000
_cell.length_c   1.000
_cell.angle_alpha   90.00
_cell.angle_beta   90.00
_cell.angle_gamma   90.00
#
_symmetry.space_group_name_H-M   'P 1'
#
loop_
_entity.id
_entity.type
_entity.pdbx_description
1 polymer ?
#
loop_
_entity_poly.entity_id
_entity_poly.type
_entity_poly.pdbx_seq_one_letter_code
_entity_poly.pdbx_strand_id
1 'polypeptide(L)'
;MKKIYFLSLFLCVLCIMSGCSKDDDNGGGQGSGDGRVTTDEIYYANQFAYDVLDTYYLWKDEIAAEMQKLDPNVNEDPIGTVKDIRFKENNKEVDKWTMMTDDMESLINNMDGVATTYGYNLMLGKFSNSENYFFIVAFVYEGSPAYKVGIKRGDIIMQLNGKEITKDNYQEALYSSNITLGMGEQKDGYIGLSGQTLTLDAVTMYENPILVHKTFDVGGKKVGYLAYSSFDLDSAEKLVDICCQFKQEGISELILDLRYNGGGYVFTENVLAFMLAPENVVKSKAVYETEIWNKDLMEYYKKKGEDLNTYFSTVVTNGSKTIDVGRANVGITKIYGLIGSGTASASESVLIGLMPYMAVELIGGQSHGKYLSLIHISEPTRRTPI
;
A
#
# COMPACT_ATOMS: atom_id res chain seq x y z
N MET A 1 -23.80 -34.86 2.89
CA MET A 1 -23.79 -33.41 3.10
C MET A 1 -22.42 -32.91 2.63
N LYS A 2 -22.35 -32.30 1.43
CA LYS A 2 -21.11 -31.78 0.87
C LYS A 2 -20.90 -30.37 1.43
N LYS A 3 -19.86 -30.17 2.21
CA LYS A 3 -19.40 -28.85 2.63
C LYS A 3 -18.80 -28.15 1.41
N ILE A 4 -19.43 -27.08 0.98
CA ILE A 4 -18.89 -26.18 -0.04
C ILE A 4 -18.08 -25.14 0.72
N TYR A 5 -16.76 -25.23 0.61
CA TYR A 5 -15.85 -24.19 1.09
C TYR A 5 -15.90 -23.04 0.08
N PHE A 6 -16.42 -21.89 0.49
CA PHE A 6 -16.21 -20.66 -0.26
C PHE A 6 -14.79 -20.18 0.03
N LEU A 7 -13.93 -20.45 -0.92
CA LEU A 7 -12.57 -19.94 -0.98
C LEU A 7 -12.70 -18.49 -1.43
N SER A 8 -12.19 -17.54 -0.65
CA SER A 8 -11.88 -16.20 -1.16
C SER A 8 -10.78 -16.38 -2.20
N LEU A 9 -11.19 -16.47 -3.45
CA LEU A 9 -10.36 -16.83 -4.58
C LEU A 9 -9.53 -15.61 -4.98
N PHE A 10 -8.30 -15.53 -4.49
CA PHE A 10 -7.25 -14.72 -5.10
C PHE A 10 -6.89 -15.42 -6.41
N LEU A 11 -7.56 -15.06 -7.50
CA LEU A 11 -7.26 -15.58 -8.81
C LEU A 11 -6.27 -14.65 -9.52
N CYS A 12 -4.99 -14.86 -9.28
CA CYS A 12 -3.93 -14.36 -10.18
C CYS A 12 -4.05 -15.12 -11.50
N VAL A 13 -4.60 -14.51 -12.53
CA VAL A 13 -4.51 -15.01 -13.90
C VAL A 13 -3.31 -14.37 -14.57
N LEU A 14 -2.26 -15.16 -14.75
CA LEU A 14 -1.14 -14.82 -15.64
C LEU A 14 -1.68 -14.74 -17.07
N CYS A 15 -1.73 -13.57 -17.66
CA CYS A 15 -1.90 -13.40 -19.10
C CYS A 15 -0.55 -13.44 -19.79
N ILE A 16 -0.28 -14.54 -20.52
CA ILE A 16 0.83 -14.61 -21.47
C ILE A 16 0.38 -13.85 -22.71
N MET A 17 0.99 -12.70 -22.97
CA MET A 17 0.80 -11.93 -24.18
C MET A 17 1.64 -12.51 -25.30
N SER A 18 1.02 -13.21 -26.24
CA SER A 18 1.60 -13.55 -27.55
C SER A 18 1.22 -12.48 -28.55
N GLY A 19 2.23 -12.01 -29.28
CA GLY A 19 2.28 -10.88 -30.16
C GLY A 19 1.13 -10.62 -31.10
N CYS A 20 0.85 -9.34 -31.29
CA CYS A 20 0.02 -8.83 -32.37
C CYS A 20 0.82 -8.71 -33.65
N SER A 21 0.34 -9.40 -34.71
CA SER A 21 0.60 -8.99 -36.09
C SER A 21 -0.35 -7.88 -36.49
N LYS A 22 0.20 -6.84 -37.11
CA LYS A 22 -0.59 -5.80 -37.78
C LYS A 22 -1.34 -6.41 -38.95
N ASP A 23 -2.65 -6.27 -38.96
CA ASP A 23 -3.43 -6.27 -40.19
C ASP A 23 -4.25 -4.98 -40.26
N ASP A 24 -3.92 -4.18 -41.27
CA ASP A 24 -4.69 -3.02 -41.70
C ASP A 24 -6.02 -3.53 -42.29
N ASP A 25 -7.13 -3.26 -41.59
CA ASP A 25 -8.44 -3.41 -42.20
C ASP A 25 -9.26 -2.12 -42.07
N ASN A 26 -9.37 -1.45 -43.17
CA ASN A 26 -10.15 -0.26 -43.44
C ASN A 26 -11.61 -0.66 -43.64
N GLY A 27 -12.36 -0.76 -42.53
CA GLY A 27 -13.79 -1.13 -42.53
C GLY A 27 -14.62 -0.04 -41.89
N GLY A 28 -15.16 0.86 -42.71
CA GLY A 28 -16.18 1.82 -42.31
C GLY A 28 -17.44 1.11 -41.76
N GLY A 29 -17.56 1.04 -40.45
CA GLY A 29 -18.77 0.62 -39.76
C GLY A 29 -19.77 1.77 -39.75
N GLN A 30 -20.91 1.57 -40.44
CA GLN A 30 -22.09 2.42 -40.32
C GLN A 30 -22.55 2.47 -38.86
N GLY A 31 -22.60 3.69 -38.28
CA GLY A 31 -23.16 3.94 -37.00
C GLY A 31 -24.61 3.43 -36.88
N SER A 32 -24.84 2.50 -35.98
CA SER A 32 -26.19 2.19 -35.49
C SER A 32 -26.66 3.42 -34.67
N GLY A 33 -27.80 3.95 -35.01
CA GLY A 33 -28.30 5.23 -34.49
C GLY A 33 -28.88 5.14 -33.07
N ASP A 34 -28.07 4.77 -32.07
CA ASP A 34 -28.49 4.72 -30.66
C ASP A 34 -27.87 5.83 -29.79
N GLY A 35 -27.14 6.77 -30.39
CA GLY A 35 -26.55 7.92 -29.66
C GLY A 35 -25.27 7.60 -28.89
N ARG A 36 -24.70 6.40 -29.04
CA ARG A 36 -23.45 5.99 -28.39
C ARG A 36 -22.25 6.69 -29.03
N VAL A 37 -21.40 7.32 -28.20
CA VAL A 37 -20.14 7.97 -28.61
C VAL A 37 -18.89 7.22 -28.16
N THR A 38 -19.03 6.24 -27.25
CA THR A 38 -17.92 5.49 -26.67
C THR A 38 -17.51 4.29 -27.52
N THR A 39 -16.24 3.89 -27.45
CA THR A 39 -15.76 2.61 -27.98
C THR A 39 -16.33 1.43 -27.16
N ASP A 40 -16.23 0.20 -27.68
CA ASP A 40 -16.65 -0.98 -26.94
C ASP A 40 -15.88 -1.15 -25.61
N GLU A 41 -14.59 -0.89 -25.63
CA GLU A 41 -13.74 -0.94 -24.45
C GLU A 41 -14.20 0.05 -23.38
N ILE A 42 -14.39 1.31 -23.73
CA ILE A 42 -14.87 2.35 -22.81
C ILE A 42 -16.28 2.05 -22.32
N TYR A 43 -17.15 1.54 -23.19
CA TYR A 43 -18.49 1.13 -22.84
C TYR A 43 -18.47 0.09 -21.71
N TYR A 44 -17.71 -0.99 -21.88
CA TYR A 44 -17.62 -2.04 -20.86
C TYR A 44 -16.85 -1.59 -19.61
N ALA A 45 -15.88 -0.72 -19.74
CA ALA A 45 -15.19 -0.13 -18.59
C ALA A 45 -16.14 0.67 -17.70
N ASN A 46 -17.07 1.44 -18.27
CA ASN A 46 -18.11 2.13 -17.52
C ASN A 46 -19.08 1.16 -16.84
N GLN A 47 -19.55 0.12 -17.57
CA GLN A 47 -20.44 -0.89 -16.97
C GLN A 47 -19.74 -1.60 -15.80
N PHE A 48 -18.49 -2.01 -15.99
CA PHE A 48 -17.70 -2.66 -14.94
C PHE A 48 -17.55 -1.75 -13.71
N ALA A 49 -17.20 -0.48 -13.92
CA ALA A 49 -17.06 0.48 -12.82
C ALA A 49 -18.38 0.67 -12.06
N TYR A 50 -19.49 0.81 -12.79
CA TYR A 50 -20.82 0.93 -12.20
C TYR A 50 -21.19 -0.30 -11.37
N ASP A 51 -21.06 -1.50 -11.93
CA ASP A 51 -21.43 -2.76 -11.28
C ASP A 51 -20.60 -3.02 -10.02
N VAL A 52 -19.30 -2.70 -10.08
CA VAL A 52 -18.39 -2.82 -8.93
C VAL A 52 -18.77 -1.85 -7.82
N LEU A 53 -19.01 -0.60 -8.15
CA LEU A 53 -19.41 0.41 -7.16
C LEU A 53 -20.79 0.10 -6.56
N ASP A 54 -21.77 -0.30 -7.39
CA ASP A 54 -23.10 -0.68 -6.91
C ASP A 54 -23.07 -1.92 -6.00
N THR A 55 -22.16 -2.84 -6.26
CA THR A 55 -22.06 -4.08 -5.46
C THR A 55 -21.28 -3.89 -4.18
N TYR A 56 -20.09 -3.27 -4.25
CA TYR A 56 -19.10 -3.36 -3.18
C TYR A 56 -18.81 -2.03 -2.48
N TYR A 57 -19.14 -0.88 -3.11
CA TYR A 57 -18.74 0.41 -2.54
C TYR A 57 -19.45 0.67 -1.21
N LEU A 58 -18.68 1.04 -0.19
CA LEU A 58 -19.21 1.23 1.15
C LEU A 58 -20.28 2.33 1.20
N TRP A 59 -20.08 3.41 0.45
CA TRP A 59 -20.97 4.58 0.39
C TRP A 59 -21.78 4.63 -0.92
N LYS A 60 -22.21 3.46 -1.43
CA LYS A 60 -22.94 3.41 -2.70
C LYS A 60 -24.25 4.21 -2.68
N ASP A 61 -24.95 4.20 -1.55
CA ASP A 61 -26.22 4.91 -1.41
C ASP A 61 -26.01 6.43 -1.48
N GLU A 62 -24.92 6.91 -0.87
CA GLU A 62 -24.57 8.34 -0.82
C GLU A 62 -24.13 8.88 -2.18
N ILE A 63 -23.54 8.04 -3.05
CA ILE A 63 -23.09 8.43 -4.40
C ILE A 63 -24.01 7.96 -5.51
N ALA A 64 -25.20 7.42 -5.22
CA ALA A 64 -26.10 6.80 -6.22
C ALA A 64 -26.43 7.76 -7.37
N ALA A 65 -26.61 9.05 -7.10
CA ALA A 65 -26.85 10.06 -8.13
C ALA A 65 -25.60 10.31 -9.00
N GLU A 66 -24.42 10.30 -8.38
CA GLU A 66 -23.15 10.54 -9.07
C GLU A 66 -22.75 9.36 -9.96
N MET A 67 -23.13 8.14 -9.59
CA MET A 67 -22.88 6.92 -10.37
C MET A 67 -23.53 6.97 -11.76
N GLN A 68 -24.59 7.78 -11.96
CA GLN A 68 -25.19 7.97 -13.28
C GLN A 68 -24.23 8.62 -14.28
N LYS A 69 -23.13 9.23 -13.83
CA LYS A 69 -22.05 9.74 -14.70
C LYS A 69 -21.27 8.62 -15.40
N LEU A 70 -21.37 7.39 -14.92
CA LEU A 70 -20.80 6.19 -15.57
C LEU A 70 -21.75 5.64 -16.66
N ASP A 71 -22.47 6.51 -17.38
CA ASP A 71 -23.28 6.09 -18.53
C ASP A 71 -22.35 5.55 -19.64
N PRO A 72 -22.49 4.24 -19.97
CA PRO A 72 -21.57 3.62 -20.91
C PRO A 72 -21.68 4.16 -22.34
N ASN A 73 -22.77 4.86 -22.67
CA ASN A 73 -22.96 5.40 -24.02
C ASN A 73 -22.27 6.74 -24.24
N VAL A 74 -22.01 7.51 -23.15
CA VAL A 74 -21.58 8.91 -23.27
C VAL A 74 -20.31 9.24 -22.47
N ASN A 75 -19.99 8.48 -21.43
CA ASN A 75 -18.81 8.76 -20.62
C ASN A 75 -17.53 8.21 -21.28
N GLU A 76 -16.68 9.09 -21.78
CA GLU A 76 -15.43 8.75 -22.45
C GLU A 76 -14.25 8.52 -21.49
N ASP A 77 -14.39 8.91 -20.20
CA ASP A 77 -13.34 8.77 -19.16
C ASP A 77 -13.85 8.07 -17.90
N PRO A 78 -14.01 6.75 -17.91
CA PRO A 78 -14.44 6.00 -16.71
C PRO A 78 -13.45 6.08 -15.55
N ILE A 79 -12.14 6.15 -15.83
CA ILE A 79 -11.08 6.21 -14.81
C ILE A 79 -11.18 7.52 -14.02
N GLY A 80 -11.22 8.66 -14.73
CA GLY A 80 -11.40 9.97 -14.10
C GLY A 80 -12.74 10.09 -13.40
N THR A 81 -13.82 9.56 -14.00
CA THR A 81 -15.17 9.60 -13.40
C THR A 81 -15.20 8.84 -12.06
N VAL A 82 -14.64 7.63 -11.96
CA VAL A 82 -14.55 6.88 -10.69
C VAL A 82 -13.84 7.70 -9.61
N LYS A 83 -12.77 8.41 -9.96
CA LYS A 83 -12.06 9.28 -9.03
C LYS A 83 -12.94 10.45 -8.56
N ASP A 84 -13.69 11.06 -9.47
CA ASP A 84 -14.45 12.29 -9.19
C ASP A 84 -15.71 12.04 -8.37
N ILE A 85 -16.36 10.88 -8.53
CA ILE A 85 -17.60 10.50 -7.83
C ILE A 85 -17.39 9.90 -6.45
N ARG A 86 -16.14 9.72 -5.99
CA ARG A 86 -15.83 9.25 -4.64
C ARG A 86 -16.59 10.04 -3.58
N PHE A 87 -16.99 9.36 -2.52
CA PHE A 87 -17.80 9.95 -1.46
C PHE A 87 -17.12 11.17 -0.80
N LYS A 88 -17.89 12.24 -0.68
CA LYS A 88 -17.52 13.50 -0.04
C LYS A 88 -18.58 13.90 0.96
N GLU A 89 -18.18 14.27 2.15
CA GLU A 89 -19.08 14.85 3.15
C GLU A 89 -18.77 16.35 3.32
N ASN A 90 -19.77 17.19 3.16
CA ASN A 90 -19.60 18.66 3.24
C ASN A 90 -18.46 19.18 2.33
N ASN A 91 -18.36 18.67 1.10
CA ASN A 91 -17.30 18.95 0.12
C ASN A 91 -15.89 18.54 0.56
N LYS A 92 -15.76 17.73 1.60
CA LYS A 92 -14.47 17.12 1.99
C LYS A 92 -14.44 15.67 1.55
N GLU A 93 -13.35 15.27 0.93
CA GLU A 93 -13.14 13.87 0.54
C GLU A 93 -13.11 12.99 1.79
N VAL A 94 -14.04 12.04 1.87
CA VAL A 94 -14.05 10.94 2.83
C VAL A 94 -13.33 9.75 2.22
N ASP A 95 -13.75 9.34 1.03
CA ASP A 95 -13.01 8.36 0.25
C ASP A 95 -11.90 9.06 -0.57
N LYS A 96 -10.65 8.65 -0.31
CA LYS A 96 -9.46 9.15 -1.00
C LYS A 96 -8.74 8.06 -1.77
N TRP A 97 -9.26 6.82 -1.75
CA TRP A 97 -8.49 5.63 -2.12
C TRP A 97 -9.09 4.81 -3.25
N THR A 98 -10.42 4.85 -3.43
CA THR A 98 -11.07 4.15 -4.54
C THR A 98 -10.54 4.67 -5.86
N MET A 99 -10.06 3.77 -6.70
CA MET A 99 -9.46 4.09 -7.98
C MET A 99 -9.78 3.01 -9.00
N MET A 100 -9.77 3.40 -10.26
CA MET A 100 -9.76 2.52 -11.40
C MET A 100 -8.45 2.74 -12.17
N THR A 101 -7.88 1.71 -12.75
CA THR A 101 -6.66 1.79 -13.56
C THR A 101 -6.72 0.78 -14.70
N ASP A 102 -6.10 1.10 -15.79
CA ASP A 102 -5.79 0.23 -16.93
C ASP A 102 -4.38 -0.36 -16.84
N ASP A 103 -3.56 0.11 -15.88
CA ASP A 103 -2.20 -0.39 -15.63
C ASP A 103 -2.16 -1.30 -14.40
N MET A 104 -2.63 -2.53 -14.59
CA MET A 104 -2.62 -3.55 -13.54
C MET A 104 -1.21 -4.03 -13.18
N GLU A 105 -0.28 -4.03 -14.15
CA GLU A 105 1.08 -4.48 -13.92
C GLU A 105 1.80 -3.56 -12.93
N SER A 106 1.74 -2.26 -13.16
CA SER A 106 2.30 -1.27 -12.22
C SER A 106 1.64 -1.34 -10.85
N LEU A 107 0.32 -1.56 -10.79
CA LEU A 107 -0.39 -1.68 -9.53
C LEU A 107 0.10 -2.89 -8.73
N ILE A 108 0.19 -4.07 -9.36
CA ILE A 108 0.66 -5.30 -8.71
C ILE A 108 2.13 -5.16 -8.30
N ASN A 109 2.99 -4.67 -9.19
CA ASN A 109 4.41 -4.47 -8.89
C ASN A 109 4.61 -3.55 -7.67
N ASN A 110 3.88 -2.44 -7.62
CA ASN A 110 3.93 -1.52 -6.47
C ASN A 110 3.49 -2.19 -5.16
N MET A 111 2.46 -3.05 -5.22
CA MET A 111 2.00 -3.79 -4.04
C MET A 111 3.00 -4.85 -3.58
N ASP A 112 3.69 -5.48 -4.52
CA ASP A 112 4.71 -6.52 -4.26
C ASP A 112 6.09 -5.90 -3.98
N GLY A 113 6.19 -4.57 -3.89
CA GLY A 113 7.43 -3.87 -3.59
C GLY A 113 8.46 -3.94 -4.71
N VAL A 114 8.03 -4.16 -5.96
CA VAL A 114 8.90 -4.14 -7.15
C VAL A 114 8.73 -2.80 -7.86
N ALA A 115 9.80 -2.03 -7.94
CA ALA A 115 9.77 -0.72 -8.58
C ALA A 115 11.01 -0.47 -9.43
N THR A 116 10.87 0.35 -10.48
CA THR A 116 12.01 0.96 -11.15
C THR A 116 12.35 2.23 -10.38
N THR A 117 13.48 2.19 -9.66
CA THR A 117 13.77 3.15 -8.60
C THR A 117 15.27 3.44 -8.49
N TYR A 118 15.59 4.55 -7.87
CA TYR A 118 16.94 4.80 -7.36
C TYR A 118 17.17 4.16 -5.98
N GLY A 119 16.09 3.72 -5.31
CA GLY A 119 16.14 3.04 -4.03
C GLY A 119 16.35 3.95 -2.82
N TYR A 120 15.88 5.18 -2.89
CA TYR A 120 15.76 6.07 -1.75
C TYR A 120 14.30 6.49 -1.51
N ASN A 121 13.97 6.80 -0.28
CA ASN A 121 12.73 7.48 0.07
C ASN A 121 13.05 8.93 0.47
N LEU A 122 12.29 9.88 -0.09
CA LEU A 122 12.59 11.31 0.02
C LEU A 122 11.46 12.06 0.73
N MET A 123 11.83 12.96 1.63
CA MET A 123 10.93 13.95 2.22
C MET A 123 11.16 15.29 1.55
N LEU A 124 10.11 15.88 0.98
CA LEU A 124 10.17 17.20 0.35
C LEU A 124 10.08 18.29 1.41
N GLY A 125 11.04 19.21 1.40
CA GLY A 125 11.05 20.44 2.18
C GLY A 125 10.97 21.66 1.26
N LYS A 126 10.36 22.76 1.75
CA LYS A 126 10.33 24.05 1.06
C LYS A 126 11.09 25.09 1.87
N PHE A 127 11.89 25.91 1.21
CA PHE A 127 12.54 27.06 1.85
C PHE A 127 11.50 28.14 2.19
N SER A 128 11.54 28.67 3.40
CA SER A 128 10.55 29.66 3.88
C SER A 128 10.51 30.96 3.07
N ASN A 129 11.64 31.35 2.48
CA ASN A 129 11.81 32.61 1.78
C ASN A 129 12.06 32.42 0.27
N SER A 130 11.67 31.29 -0.31
CA SER A 130 11.90 30.96 -1.71
C SER A 130 10.77 30.05 -2.22
N GLU A 131 10.60 30.02 -3.53
CA GLU A 131 9.73 29.02 -4.20
C GLU A 131 10.47 27.69 -4.45
N ASN A 132 11.72 27.58 -4.01
CA ASN A 132 12.55 26.41 -4.19
C ASN A 132 12.33 25.38 -3.06
N TYR A 133 12.62 24.14 -3.41
CA TYR A 133 12.50 22.99 -2.56
C TYR A 133 13.86 22.32 -2.35
N PHE A 134 13.89 21.40 -1.43
CA PHE A 134 14.99 20.46 -1.22
C PHE A 134 14.41 19.12 -0.78
N PHE A 135 15.19 18.05 -0.93
CA PHE A 135 14.83 16.77 -0.35
C PHE A 135 15.74 16.43 0.82
N ILE A 136 15.17 15.73 1.80
CA ILE A 136 15.91 15.02 2.84
C ILE A 136 15.70 13.53 2.61
N VAL A 137 16.77 12.75 2.56
CA VAL A 137 16.70 11.30 2.44
C VAL A 137 16.16 10.71 3.74
N ALA A 138 14.98 10.10 3.68
CA ALA A 138 14.33 9.45 4.82
C ALA A 138 14.99 8.09 5.14
N PHE A 139 15.25 7.30 4.11
CA PHE A 139 16.03 6.06 4.15
C PHE A 139 16.48 5.65 2.75
N VAL A 140 17.33 4.63 2.68
CA VAL A 140 17.86 4.06 1.42
C VAL A 140 17.76 2.55 1.52
N TYR A 141 17.27 1.90 0.46
CA TYR A 141 17.23 0.45 0.37
C TYR A 141 18.63 -0.12 0.12
N GLU A 142 19.00 -1.15 0.85
CA GLU A 142 20.29 -1.82 0.70
C GLU A 142 20.47 -2.41 -0.70
N GLY A 143 21.67 -2.23 -1.26
CA GLY A 143 22.01 -2.71 -2.61
C GLY A 143 21.47 -1.88 -3.78
N SER A 144 20.68 -0.83 -3.50
CA SER A 144 20.12 0.08 -4.51
C SER A 144 21.18 0.97 -5.18
N PRO A 145 20.87 1.65 -6.30
CA PRO A 145 21.74 2.67 -6.87
C PRO A 145 22.16 3.75 -5.88
N ALA A 146 21.21 4.29 -5.10
CA ALA A 146 21.49 5.30 -4.08
C ALA A 146 22.44 4.78 -2.99
N TYR A 147 22.24 3.54 -2.53
CA TYR A 147 23.12 2.90 -1.56
C TYR A 147 24.55 2.75 -2.10
N LYS A 148 24.71 2.33 -3.35
CA LYS A 148 26.02 2.10 -3.99
C LYS A 148 26.85 3.38 -4.14
N VAL A 149 26.21 4.52 -4.35
CA VAL A 149 26.90 5.83 -4.41
C VAL A 149 27.09 6.49 -3.05
N GLY A 150 26.65 5.83 -1.96
CA GLY A 150 26.88 6.28 -0.58
C GLY A 150 25.83 7.25 -0.05
N ILE A 151 24.69 7.40 -0.70
CA ILE A 151 23.56 8.18 -0.16
C ILE A 151 23.03 7.47 1.09
N LYS A 152 22.73 8.23 2.11
CA LYS A 152 22.25 7.73 3.40
C LYS A 152 21.16 8.62 4.01
N ARG A 153 20.48 8.09 5.01
CA ARG A 153 19.49 8.83 5.80
C ARG A 153 20.05 10.16 6.30
N GLY A 154 19.30 11.24 6.09
CA GLY A 154 19.62 12.60 6.50
C GLY A 154 20.39 13.40 5.46
N ASP A 155 20.86 12.78 4.37
CA ASP A 155 21.47 13.52 3.27
C ASP A 155 20.45 14.48 2.65
N ILE A 156 20.95 15.63 2.21
CA ILE A 156 20.15 16.70 1.62
C ILE A 156 20.43 16.77 0.13
N ILE A 157 19.37 16.87 -0.68
CA ILE A 157 19.44 17.05 -2.14
C ILE A 157 18.87 18.43 -2.46
N MET A 158 19.61 19.26 -3.15
CA MET A 158 19.24 20.64 -3.48
C MET A 158 19.07 20.90 -4.96
N GLN A 159 19.66 20.08 -5.82
CA GLN A 159 19.58 20.24 -7.27
C GLN A 159 19.28 18.89 -7.95
N LEU A 160 18.53 18.96 -9.05
CA LEU A 160 18.29 17.88 -9.99
C LEU A 160 18.83 18.32 -11.36
N ASN A 161 19.75 17.53 -11.92
CA ASN A 161 20.38 17.82 -13.24
C ASN A 161 20.98 19.23 -13.33
N GLY A 162 21.59 19.71 -12.23
CA GLY A 162 22.21 21.03 -12.11
C GLY A 162 21.22 22.19 -11.94
N LYS A 163 19.93 21.94 -11.80
CA LYS A 163 18.89 22.94 -11.57
C LYS A 163 18.36 22.90 -10.16
N GLU A 164 17.97 24.04 -9.61
CA GLU A 164 17.25 24.11 -8.33
C GLU A 164 15.93 23.34 -8.39
N ILE A 165 15.52 22.76 -7.26
CA ILE A 165 14.29 21.97 -7.16
C ILE A 165 13.11 22.92 -7.02
N THR A 166 12.14 22.78 -7.91
CA THR A 166 10.92 23.59 -7.99
C THR A 166 9.69 22.68 -8.02
N LYS A 167 8.50 23.29 -7.98
CA LYS A 167 7.24 22.56 -8.17
C LYS A 167 7.12 21.86 -9.54
N ASP A 168 7.89 22.31 -10.54
CA ASP A 168 7.77 21.82 -11.92
C ASP A 168 8.74 20.65 -12.21
N ASN A 169 9.81 20.49 -11.41
CA ASN A 169 10.81 19.44 -11.65
C ASN A 169 11.05 18.46 -10.48
N TYR A 170 10.43 18.66 -9.31
CA TYR A 170 10.71 17.80 -8.14
C TYR A 170 10.42 16.32 -8.41
N GLN A 171 9.50 16.00 -9.32
CA GLN A 171 9.16 14.63 -9.68
C GLN A 171 10.27 13.91 -10.43
N GLU A 172 11.21 14.64 -11.08
CA GLU A 172 12.37 14.02 -11.73
C GLU A 172 13.18 13.15 -10.76
N ALA A 173 13.24 13.53 -9.48
CA ALA A 173 13.90 12.75 -8.44
C ALA A 173 13.30 11.36 -8.23
N LEU A 174 12.06 11.13 -8.66
CA LEU A 174 11.33 9.89 -8.42
C LEU A 174 11.14 9.05 -9.69
N TYR A 175 10.96 9.70 -10.84
CA TYR A 175 10.44 9.03 -12.04
C TYR A 175 11.36 9.09 -13.26
N SER A 176 12.49 9.80 -13.21
CA SER A 176 13.45 9.75 -14.33
C SER A 176 14.26 8.47 -14.33
N SER A 177 14.67 8.02 -15.52
CA SER A 177 15.53 6.84 -15.68
C SER A 177 16.98 7.07 -15.28
N ASN A 178 17.43 8.33 -15.34
CA ASN A 178 18.78 8.78 -14.94
C ASN A 178 18.68 10.16 -14.30
N ILE A 179 19.47 10.41 -13.27
CA ILE A 179 19.48 11.70 -12.57
C ILE A 179 20.85 12.06 -12.02
N THR A 180 21.19 13.34 -12.06
CA THR A 180 22.34 13.89 -11.34
C THR A 180 21.84 14.76 -10.19
N LEU A 181 22.17 14.37 -8.97
CA LEU A 181 21.80 15.03 -7.72
C LEU A 181 22.89 16.01 -7.29
N GLY A 182 22.55 17.28 -7.07
CA GLY A 182 23.39 18.23 -6.36
C GLY A 182 23.13 18.12 -4.87
N MET A 183 24.16 17.71 -4.12
CA MET A 183 24.04 17.46 -2.67
C MET A 183 24.11 18.75 -1.87
N GLY A 184 23.35 18.78 -0.78
CA GLY A 184 23.36 19.85 0.18
C GLY A 184 24.13 19.50 1.45
N GLU A 185 24.53 20.52 2.20
CA GLU A 185 25.05 20.39 3.55
C GLU A 185 24.38 21.41 4.47
N GLN A 186 24.29 21.06 5.75
CA GLN A 186 23.87 22.00 6.78
C GLN A 186 25.13 22.59 7.48
N LYS A 187 25.24 23.91 7.42
CA LYS A 187 26.33 24.63 8.07
C LYS A 187 25.79 25.90 8.76
N ASP A 188 26.18 26.14 9.99
CA ASP A 188 25.79 27.31 10.78
C ASP A 188 24.25 27.59 10.80
N GLY A 189 23.45 26.52 10.81
CA GLY A 189 21.99 26.63 10.81
C GLY A 189 21.34 26.85 9.42
N TYR A 190 22.13 26.93 8.37
CA TYR A 190 21.68 27.12 6.99
C TYR A 190 21.93 25.85 6.17
N ILE A 191 21.08 25.64 5.17
CA ILE A 191 21.25 24.59 4.16
C ILE A 191 21.81 25.25 2.90
N GLY A 192 22.91 24.73 2.36
CA GLY A 192 23.56 25.18 1.14
C GLY A 192 24.11 24.03 0.30
N LEU A 193 24.52 24.30 -0.92
CA LEU A 193 25.18 23.31 -1.78
C LEU A 193 26.53 22.91 -1.20
N SER A 194 26.78 21.60 -1.12
CA SER A 194 28.08 21.05 -0.66
C SER A 194 29.15 21.05 -1.76
N GLY A 195 28.75 21.25 -3.02
CA GLY A 195 29.62 21.09 -4.19
C GLY A 195 29.74 19.63 -4.67
N GLN A 196 29.22 18.67 -3.95
CA GLN A 196 29.20 17.27 -4.37
C GLN A 196 28.02 17.02 -5.32
N THR A 197 28.27 16.24 -6.38
CA THR A 197 27.23 15.71 -7.26
C THR A 197 27.30 14.19 -7.34
N LEU A 198 26.15 13.56 -7.46
CA LEU A 198 26.02 12.09 -7.58
C LEU A 198 25.09 11.77 -8.74
N THR A 199 25.52 10.89 -9.64
CA THR A 199 24.69 10.45 -10.78
C THR A 199 24.22 9.03 -10.54
N LEU A 200 22.94 8.79 -10.79
CA LEU A 200 22.26 7.50 -10.59
C LEU A 200 21.47 7.12 -11.84
N ASP A 201 21.46 5.82 -12.12
CA ASP A 201 20.53 5.18 -13.05
C ASP A 201 19.47 4.42 -12.25
N ALA A 202 18.20 4.57 -12.60
CA ALA A 202 17.14 3.80 -12.00
C ALA A 202 17.21 2.34 -12.44
N VAL A 203 16.90 1.42 -11.53
CA VAL A 203 16.88 -0.04 -11.81
C VAL A 203 15.57 -0.62 -11.28
N THR A 204 15.07 -1.64 -11.95
CA THR A 204 13.97 -2.43 -11.42
C THR A 204 14.52 -3.36 -10.33
N MET A 205 13.99 -3.21 -9.11
CA MET A 205 14.42 -4.01 -7.97
C MET A 205 13.28 -4.24 -6.98
N TYR A 206 13.42 -5.26 -6.15
CA TYR A 206 12.59 -5.43 -4.97
C TYR A 206 13.07 -4.49 -3.86
N GLU A 207 12.20 -3.62 -3.40
CA GLU A 207 12.42 -2.69 -2.30
C GLU A 207 12.11 -3.39 -0.96
N ASN A 208 13.10 -4.10 -0.39
CA ASN A 208 12.91 -4.86 0.85
C ASN A 208 12.38 -3.95 1.98
N PRO A 209 11.14 -4.16 2.45
CA PRO A 209 10.51 -3.26 3.41
C PRO A 209 11.07 -3.39 4.83
N ILE A 210 11.84 -4.41 5.13
CA ILE A 210 12.51 -4.55 6.43
C ILE A 210 13.80 -3.73 6.41
N LEU A 211 13.67 -2.46 6.84
CA LEU A 211 14.77 -1.51 6.77
C LEU A 211 15.84 -1.77 7.83
N VAL A 212 15.41 -2.05 9.06
CA VAL A 212 16.30 -2.33 10.21
C VAL A 212 15.56 -3.19 11.22
N HIS A 213 16.24 -4.19 11.78
CA HIS A 213 15.81 -4.86 13.01
C HIS A 213 17.02 -4.99 13.96
N LYS A 214 16.80 -4.71 15.24
CA LYS A 214 17.85 -4.72 16.27
C LYS A 214 17.25 -4.97 17.65
N THR A 215 18.08 -5.45 18.58
CA THR A 215 17.75 -5.50 20.00
C THR A 215 18.67 -4.57 20.78
N PHE A 216 18.09 -3.81 21.69
CA PHE A 216 18.80 -2.91 22.59
C PHE A 216 18.65 -3.40 24.03
N ASP A 217 19.67 -3.18 24.85
CA ASP A 217 19.58 -3.27 26.31
C ASP A 217 19.33 -1.86 26.86
N VAL A 218 18.16 -1.68 27.48
CA VAL A 218 17.75 -0.39 28.04
C VAL A 218 17.39 -0.60 29.53
N GLY A 219 18.33 -0.25 30.41
CA GLY A 219 18.10 -0.39 31.84
C GLY A 219 17.87 -1.83 32.31
N GLY A 220 18.52 -2.80 31.67
CA GLY A 220 18.40 -4.22 31.97
C GLY A 220 17.18 -4.90 31.32
N LYS A 221 16.40 -4.18 30.50
CA LYS A 221 15.36 -4.73 29.66
C LYS A 221 15.83 -4.83 28.21
N LYS A 222 15.51 -5.93 27.56
CA LYS A 222 15.74 -6.08 26.13
C LYS A 222 14.56 -5.54 25.35
N VAL A 223 14.82 -4.57 24.48
CA VAL A 223 13.83 -3.86 23.64
C VAL A 223 14.16 -4.14 22.19
N GLY A 224 13.22 -4.73 21.46
CA GLY A 224 13.31 -4.89 20.01
C GLY A 224 13.05 -3.56 19.29
N TYR A 225 13.66 -3.39 18.13
CA TYR A 225 13.36 -2.31 17.19
C TYR A 225 13.18 -2.92 15.80
N LEU A 226 12.07 -2.62 15.17
CA LEU A 226 11.77 -3.01 13.79
C LEU A 226 11.30 -1.78 13.01
N ALA A 227 12.09 -1.35 12.01
CA ALA A 227 11.68 -0.36 11.02
C ALA A 227 11.18 -1.07 9.76
N TYR A 228 9.91 -0.85 9.45
CA TYR A 228 9.20 -1.59 8.43
C TYR A 228 8.37 -0.65 7.54
N SER A 229 8.58 -0.68 6.22
CA SER A 229 8.08 0.34 5.29
C SER A 229 6.90 -0.10 4.42
N SER A 230 6.59 -1.41 4.31
CA SER A 230 5.46 -1.91 3.53
C SER A 230 5.08 -3.33 3.93
N PHE A 231 3.78 -3.66 3.89
CA PHE A 231 3.25 -5.01 4.14
C PHE A 231 3.11 -5.78 2.82
N ASP A 232 4.21 -6.04 2.12
CA ASP A 232 4.22 -6.90 0.93
C ASP A 232 4.17 -8.39 1.28
N LEU A 233 3.91 -9.25 0.29
CA LEU A 233 3.78 -10.69 0.52
C LEU A 233 5.11 -11.39 0.81
N ASP A 234 6.21 -10.89 0.23
CA ASP A 234 7.53 -11.53 0.33
C ASP A 234 8.19 -11.32 1.68
N SER A 235 7.84 -10.23 2.37
CA SER A 235 8.34 -9.93 3.70
C SER A 235 7.72 -10.79 4.81
N ALA A 236 6.57 -11.44 4.56
CA ALA A 236 5.84 -12.17 5.59
C ALA A 236 6.68 -13.25 6.30
N GLU A 237 7.42 -14.07 5.55
CA GLU A 237 8.29 -15.10 6.15
C GLU A 237 9.51 -14.50 6.85
N LYS A 238 10.06 -13.41 6.32
CA LYS A 238 11.17 -12.69 6.94
C LYS A 238 10.76 -12.08 8.29
N LEU A 239 9.51 -11.58 8.41
CA LEU A 239 8.97 -11.12 9.68
C LEU A 239 8.88 -12.26 10.71
N VAL A 240 8.52 -13.48 10.29
CA VAL A 240 8.53 -14.66 11.17
C VAL A 240 9.94 -14.94 11.71
N ASP A 241 10.95 -14.90 10.84
CA ASP A 241 12.34 -15.14 11.24
C ASP A 241 12.83 -14.09 12.24
N ILE A 242 12.50 -12.82 12.01
CA ILE A 242 12.84 -11.71 12.93
C ILE A 242 12.12 -11.87 14.27
N CYS A 243 10.84 -12.21 14.26
CA CYS A 243 10.09 -12.45 15.50
C CYS A 243 10.62 -13.68 16.28
N CYS A 244 11.05 -14.73 15.57
CA CYS A 244 11.76 -15.86 16.21
C CYS A 244 13.08 -15.40 16.85
N GLN A 245 13.87 -14.55 16.18
CA GLN A 245 15.07 -13.97 16.75
C GLN A 245 14.76 -13.13 17.99
N PHE A 246 13.81 -12.21 17.92
CA PHE A 246 13.39 -11.39 19.05
C PHE A 246 12.94 -12.24 20.26
N LYS A 247 12.19 -13.32 19.98
CA LYS A 247 11.78 -14.30 21.00
C LYS A 247 12.99 -14.99 21.65
N GLN A 248 13.96 -15.45 20.86
CA GLN A 248 15.19 -16.08 21.36
C GLN A 248 16.05 -15.12 22.18
N GLU A 249 16.11 -13.86 21.76
CA GLU A 249 16.83 -12.80 22.48
C GLU A 249 16.09 -12.37 23.76
N GLY A 250 14.81 -12.72 23.89
CA GLY A 250 13.99 -12.46 25.08
C GLY A 250 13.62 -10.99 25.21
N ILE A 251 13.23 -10.31 24.11
CA ILE A 251 12.74 -8.94 24.21
C ILE A 251 11.43 -8.91 25.00
N SER A 252 11.22 -7.88 25.80
CA SER A 252 10.00 -7.65 26.58
C SER A 252 9.11 -6.55 26.00
N GLU A 253 9.67 -5.68 25.22
CA GLU A 253 9.02 -4.53 24.59
C GLU A 253 9.53 -4.36 23.16
N LEU A 254 8.71 -3.76 22.26
CA LEU A 254 9.05 -3.53 20.86
C LEU A 254 8.83 -2.07 20.49
N ILE A 255 9.81 -1.47 19.84
CA ILE A 255 9.64 -0.23 19.07
C ILE A 255 9.34 -0.65 17.63
N LEU A 256 8.11 -0.41 17.18
CA LEU A 256 7.66 -0.69 15.81
C LEU A 256 7.60 0.63 15.04
N ASP A 257 8.56 0.83 14.13
CA ASP A 257 8.70 2.06 13.36
C ASP A 257 7.97 1.94 12.02
N LEU A 258 6.79 2.54 11.96
CA LEU A 258 5.90 2.55 10.80
C LEU A 258 5.75 3.96 10.19
N ARG A 259 6.66 4.87 10.48
CA ARG A 259 6.57 6.28 10.02
C ARG A 259 6.47 6.42 8.51
N TYR A 260 7.01 5.48 7.76
CA TYR A 260 7.06 5.47 6.30
C TYR A 260 6.21 4.35 5.68
N ASN A 261 5.37 3.69 6.47
CA ASN A 261 4.63 2.50 6.06
C ASN A 261 3.17 2.84 5.72
N GLY A 262 2.85 2.85 4.43
CA GLY A 262 1.51 3.11 3.89
C GLY A 262 0.53 1.94 3.99
N GLY A 263 0.93 0.82 4.59
CA GLY A 263 0.13 -0.40 4.66
C GLY A 263 0.58 -1.47 3.68
N GLY A 264 -0.34 -2.25 3.15
CA GLY A 264 -0.13 -3.33 2.19
C GLY A 264 -1.13 -4.47 2.39
N TYR A 265 -0.68 -5.71 2.20
CA TYR A 265 -1.54 -6.89 2.25
C TYR A 265 -1.99 -7.24 3.68
N VAL A 266 -3.30 -7.47 3.84
CA VAL A 266 -3.93 -7.95 5.09
C VAL A 266 -3.31 -9.27 5.55
N PHE A 267 -2.91 -10.14 4.62
CA PHE A 267 -2.19 -11.38 4.96
C PHE A 267 -0.93 -11.11 5.79
N THR A 268 -0.08 -10.19 5.33
CA THR A 268 1.18 -9.86 6.02
C THR A 268 0.94 -9.05 7.29
N GLU A 269 -0.10 -8.23 7.30
CA GLU A 269 -0.61 -7.55 8.49
C GLU A 269 -0.95 -8.57 9.59
N ASN A 270 -1.79 -9.57 9.26
CA ASN A 270 -2.18 -10.63 10.20
C ASN A 270 -0.97 -11.43 10.68
N VAL A 271 -0.01 -11.73 9.80
CA VAL A 271 1.24 -12.41 10.18
C VAL A 271 1.96 -11.62 11.28
N LEU A 272 2.15 -10.32 11.11
CA LEU A 272 2.84 -9.50 12.11
C LEU A 272 1.99 -9.33 13.38
N ALA A 273 0.72 -8.96 13.26
CA ALA A 273 -0.16 -8.70 14.40
C ALA A 273 -0.28 -9.94 15.32
N PHE A 274 -0.42 -11.13 14.74
CA PHE A 274 -0.63 -12.36 15.53
C PHE A 274 0.64 -12.82 16.24
N MET A 275 1.82 -12.55 15.69
CA MET A 275 3.09 -12.79 16.38
C MET A 275 3.34 -11.82 17.54
N LEU A 276 2.82 -10.59 17.45
CA LEU A 276 2.97 -9.56 18.48
C LEU A 276 1.90 -9.65 19.58
N ALA A 277 0.76 -10.28 19.30
CA ALA A 277 -0.34 -10.41 20.25
C ALA A 277 0.04 -11.24 21.49
N PRO A 278 -0.52 -10.95 22.67
CA PRO A 278 -0.34 -11.78 23.85
C PRO A 278 -0.78 -13.24 23.61
N GLU A 279 -0.02 -14.20 24.11
CA GLU A 279 -0.24 -15.62 23.84
C GLU A 279 -1.65 -16.09 24.29
N ASN A 280 -2.17 -15.57 25.39
CA ASN A 280 -3.51 -15.88 25.88
C ASN A 280 -4.61 -15.37 24.93
N VAL A 281 -4.38 -14.24 24.25
CA VAL A 281 -5.30 -13.66 23.24
C VAL A 281 -5.37 -14.57 22.01
N VAL A 282 -4.21 -15.02 21.52
CA VAL A 282 -4.12 -15.97 20.41
C VAL A 282 -4.77 -17.31 20.77
N LYS A 283 -4.51 -17.84 21.96
CA LYS A 283 -5.10 -19.10 22.46
C LYS A 283 -6.61 -19.04 22.61
N SER A 284 -7.15 -17.90 23.02
CA SER A 284 -8.60 -17.70 23.16
C SER A 284 -9.30 -17.42 21.83
N LYS A 285 -8.53 -17.25 20.73
CA LYS A 285 -9.06 -16.84 19.42
C LYS A 285 -9.92 -15.58 19.55
N ALA A 286 -9.39 -14.58 20.25
CA ALA A 286 -10.08 -13.29 20.36
C ALA A 286 -10.27 -12.65 18.99
N VAL A 287 -11.26 -11.79 18.85
CA VAL A 287 -11.52 -11.07 17.58
C VAL A 287 -10.39 -10.07 17.37
N TYR A 288 -9.76 -10.10 16.21
CA TYR A 288 -8.76 -9.12 15.80
C TYR A 288 -9.42 -7.92 15.12
N GLU A 289 -10.25 -8.18 14.13
CA GLU A 289 -11.01 -7.18 13.38
C GLU A 289 -12.36 -7.73 12.92
N THR A 290 -13.27 -6.83 12.55
CA THR A 290 -14.58 -7.16 11.99
C THR A 290 -14.78 -6.37 10.72
N GLU A 291 -15.10 -7.06 9.62
CA GLU A 291 -15.40 -6.43 8.34
C GLU A 291 -16.76 -5.73 8.37
N ILE A 292 -16.80 -4.52 7.82
CA ILE A 292 -18.03 -3.75 7.63
C ILE A 292 -18.16 -3.45 6.14
N TRP A 293 -19.28 -3.88 5.56
CA TRP A 293 -19.63 -3.69 4.17
C TRP A 293 -20.77 -2.66 4.02
N ASN A 294 -21.13 -2.33 2.78
CA ASN A 294 -22.33 -1.56 2.53
C ASN A 294 -23.59 -2.30 3.05
N LYS A 295 -24.71 -1.59 3.15
CA LYS A 295 -25.94 -2.09 3.75
C LYS A 295 -26.42 -3.40 3.11
N ASP A 296 -26.37 -3.51 1.78
CA ASP A 296 -26.90 -4.66 1.07
C ASP A 296 -26.05 -5.92 1.28
N LEU A 297 -24.72 -5.77 1.27
CA LEU A 297 -23.81 -6.86 1.57
C LEU A 297 -23.88 -7.26 3.05
N MET A 298 -24.05 -6.32 3.99
CA MET A 298 -24.28 -6.67 5.39
C MET A 298 -25.56 -7.48 5.59
N GLU A 299 -26.65 -7.12 4.90
CA GLU A 299 -27.88 -7.91 4.93
C GLU A 299 -27.71 -9.29 4.28
N TYR A 300 -26.99 -9.37 3.16
CA TYR A 300 -26.67 -10.61 2.47
C TYR A 300 -25.86 -11.55 3.36
N TYR A 301 -24.76 -11.10 3.95
CA TYR A 301 -23.91 -11.90 4.82
C TYR A 301 -24.66 -12.34 6.09
N LYS A 302 -25.46 -11.45 6.68
CA LYS A 302 -26.34 -11.79 7.82
C LYS A 302 -27.34 -12.91 7.47
N LYS A 303 -27.97 -12.86 6.29
CA LYS A 303 -28.88 -13.92 5.81
C LYS A 303 -28.17 -15.23 5.55
N LYS A 304 -26.91 -15.17 5.17
CA LYS A 304 -26.04 -16.35 4.93
C LYS A 304 -25.47 -16.93 6.21
N GLY A 305 -25.49 -16.19 7.31
CA GLY A 305 -24.85 -16.58 8.57
C GLY A 305 -23.33 -16.57 8.48
N GLU A 306 -22.77 -15.72 7.61
CA GLU A 306 -21.33 -15.56 7.46
C GLU A 306 -20.76 -14.84 8.66
N ASP A 307 -19.59 -15.30 9.13
CA ASP A 307 -18.83 -14.64 10.18
C ASP A 307 -17.84 -13.64 9.54
N LEU A 308 -18.02 -12.38 9.82
CA LEU A 308 -17.20 -11.29 9.31
C LEU A 308 -16.02 -10.95 10.23
N ASN A 309 -15.75 -11.77 11.23
CA ASN A 309 -14.65 -11.55 12.15
C ASN A 309 -13.39 -12.28 11.68
N THR A 310 -12.26 -11.59 11.78
CA THR A 310 -10.93 -12.19 11.78
C THR A 310 -10.50 -12.44 13.21
N TYR A 311 -10.08 -13.67 13.51
CA TYR A 311 -9.66 -14.09 14.84
C TYR A 311 -8.15 -14.26 14.90
N PHE A 312 -7.55 -13.89 16.02
CA PHE A 312 -6.16 -14.25 16.27
C PHE A 312 -5.95 -15.76 16.15
N SER A 313 -4.88 -16.14 15.50
CA SER A 313 -4.57 -17.54 15.20
C SER A 313 -3.06 -17.81 15.29
N THR A 314 -2.69 -19.06 15.47
CA THR A 314 -1.30 -19.52 15.35
C THR A 314 -0.89 -19.75 13.90
N VAL A 315 -1.84 -19.65 12.97
CA VAL A 315 -1.63 -19.90 11.54
C VAL A 315 -2.35 -18.82 10.73
N VAL A 316 -1.67 -18.27 9.73
CA VAL A 316 -2.27 -17.34 8.75
C VAL A 316 -2.20 -17.97 7.36
N THR A 317 -3.30 -17.92 6.62
CA THR A 317 -3.42 -18.55 5.30
C THR A 317 -3.86 -17.54 4.25
N ASN A 318 -3.21 -17.55 3.09
CA ASN A 318 -3.60 -16.82 1.89
C ASN A 318 -3.53 -17.76 0.68
N GLY A 319 -4.67 -18.16 0.14
CA GLY A 319 -4.73 -19.17 -0.91
C GLY A 319 -4.07 -20.48 -0.49
N SER A 320 -3.02 -20.88 -1.18
CA SER A 320 -2.23 -22.09 -0.87
C SER A 320 -1.09 -21.83 0.13
N LYS A 321 -0.75 -20.57 0.41
CA LYS A 321 0.34 -20.21 1.32
C LYS A 321 -0.17 -20.20 2.75
N THR A 322 0.49 -20.95 3.63
CA THR A 322 0.17 -21.04 5.06
C THR A 322 1.42 -20.78 5.87
N ILE A 323 1.36 -19.87 6.83
CA ILE A 323 2.47 -19.51 7.72
C ILE A 323 2.09 -19.85 9.16
N ASP A 324 2.94 -20.64 9.83
CA ASP A 324 2.87 -20.87 11.29
C ASP A 324 3.50 -19.67 12.01
N VAL A 325 2.64 -18.79 12.53
CA VAL A 325 3.04 -17.60 13.30
C VAL A 325 3.14 -17.90 14.80
N GLY A 326 2.55 -19.02 15.27
CA GLY A 326 2.57 -19.40 16.68
C GLY A 326 3.98 -19.69 17.20
N ARG A 327 4.86 -20.27 16.38
CA ARG A 327 6.27 -20.50 16.72
C ARG A 327 7.04 -19.21 17.00
N ALA A 328 6.64 -18.12 16.35
CA ALA A 328 7.27 -16.81 16.38
C ALA A 328 6.56 -15.80 17.31
N ASN A 329 5.56 -16.25 18.10
CA ASN A 329 4.93 -15.35 19.07
C ASN A 329 5.97 -14.84 20.06
N VAL A 330 6.17 -13.51 20.08
CA VAL A 330 7.31 -12.85 20.73
C VAL A 330 7.12 -12.78 22.26
N GLY A 331 5.86 -12.74 22.71
CA GLY A 331 5.56 -12.66 24.15
C GLY A 331 5.84 -11.29 24.77
N ILE A 332 5.82 -10.22 23.96
CA ILE A 332 6.02 -8.85 24.43
C ILE A 332 4.82 -8.32 25.20
N THR A 333 5.08 -7.35 26.09
CA THR A 333 4.05 -6.73 26.94
C THR A 333 3.65 -5.34 26.47
N LYS A 334 4.49 -4.69 25.66
CA LYS A 334 4.28 -3.32 25.19
C LYS A 334 4.86 -3.08 23.81
N ILE A 335 4.14 -2.29 23.00
CA ILE A 335 4.60 -1.75 21.73
C ILE A 335 4.67 -0.23 21.82
N TYR A 336 5.76 0.34 21.32
CA TYR A 336 5.90 1.76 21.00
C TYR A 336 5.81 1.91 19.49
N GLY A 337 4.67 2.37 18.99
CA GLY A 337 4.44 2.62 17.57
C GLY A 337 4.98 3.98 17.16
N LEU A 338 6.04 4.02 16.37
CA LEU A 338 6.48 5.29 15.76
C LEU A 338 5.66 5.55 14.51
N ILE A 339 4.85 6.60 14.52
CA ILE A 339 3.88 6.92 13.47
C ILE A 339 4.05 8.34 12.93
N GLY A 340 3.49 8.58 11.75
CA GLY A 340 3.43 9.88 11.10
C GLY A 340 2.40 9.90 9.98
N SER A 341 2.35 10.96 9.20
CA SER A 341 1.39 11.11 8.09
C SER A 341 1.51 10.04 6.99
N GLY A 342 2.65 9.33 6.92
CA GLY A 342 2.85 8.20 6.02
C GLY A 342 2.35 6.86 6.57
N THR A 343 1.96 6.79 7.86
CA THR A 343 1.44 5.57 8.49
C THR A 343 -0.03 5.39 8.13
N ALA A 344 -0.38 4.31 7.42
CA ALA A 344 -1.73 4.10 6.90
C ALA A 344 -2.13 2.62 6.83
N SER A 345 -3.45 2.36 6.79
CA SER A 345 -4.05 1.06 6.46
C SER A 345 -3.54 -0.07 7.38
N ALA A 346 -2.93 -1.15 6.86
CA ALA A 346 -2.38 -2.27 7.63
C ALA A 346 -1.48 -1.83 8.80
N SER A 347 -0.72 -0.72 8.64
CA SER A 347 0.07 -0.16 9.73
C SER A 347 -0.78 0.35 10.90
N GLU A 348 -1.89 1.02 10.59
CA GLU A 348 -2.84 1.52 11.57
C GLU A 348 -3.60 0.36 12.20
N SER A 349 -4.01 -0.62 11.37
CA SER A 349 -4.74 -1.81 11.80
C SER A 349 -3.94 -2.65 12.80
N VAL A 350 -2.66 -2.95 12.55
CA VAL A 350 -1.80 -3.68 13.51
C VAL A 350 -1.78 -2.99 14.87
N LEU A 351 -1.60 -1.67 14.90
CA LEU A 351 -1.51 -0.93 16.15
C LEU A 351 -2.86 -0.88 16.88
N ILE A 352 -3.93 -0.54 16.15
CA ILE A 352 -5.29 -0.41 16.71
C ILE A 352 -5.85 -1.77 17.13
N GLY A 353 -5.66 -2.81 16.30
CA GLY A 353 -6.13 -4.16 16.59
C GLY A 353 -5.48 -4.80 17.82
N LEU A 354 -4.27 -4.37 18.18
CA LEU A 354 -3.57 -4.82 19.38
C LEU A 354 -3.91 -4.00 20.64
N MET A 355 -4.37 -2.74 20.50
CA MET A 355 -4.69 -1.87 21.66
C MET A 355 -5.67 -2.47 22.69
N PRO A 356 -6.71 -3.22 22.30
CA PRO A 356 -7.63 -3.83 23.27
C PRO A 356 -6.98 -4.91 24.15
N TYR A 357 -5.83 -5.44 23.72
CA TYR A 357 -5.24 -6.66 24.28
C TYR A 357 -3.90 -6.43 24.97
N MET A 358 -3.21 -5.35 24.65
CA MET A 358 -1.90 -5.04 25.22
C MET A 358 -1.62 -3.54 25.23
N ALA A 359 -0.55 -3.14 25.94
CA ALA A 359 -0.12 -1.74 25.95
C ALA A 359 0.47 -1.36 24.59
N VAL A 360 -0.14 -0.39 23.90
CA VAL A 360 0.37 0.23 22.66
C VAL A 360 0.44 1.72 22.88
N GLU A 361 1.64 2.28 22.79
CA GLU A 361 1.89 3.71 22.92
C GLU A 361 2.30 4.28 21.56
N LEU A 362 1.57 5.28 21.07
CA LEU A 362 1.85 5.94 19.80
C LEU A 362 2.75 7.15 20.02
N ILE A 363 3.83 7.24 19.24
CA ILE A 363 4.83 8.30 19.31
C ILE A 363 5.02 8.90 17.92
N GLY A 364 4.93 10.22 17.82
CA GLY A 364 5.13 10.94 16.56
C GLY A 364 3.99 11.86 16.19
N GLY A 365 3.65 11.89 14.91
CA GLY A 365 2.55 12.71 14.38
C GLY A 365 1.26 11.91 14.16
N GLN A 366 0.24 12.59 13.67
CA GLN A 366 -1.02 11.97 13.28
C GLN A 366 -0.79 11.02 12.10
N SER A 367 -1.36 9.81 12.16
CA SER A 367 -1.39 8.86 11.06
C SER A 367 -2.37 9.31 9.96
N HIS A 368 -2.38 8.59 8.85
CA HIS A 368 -3.17 8.96 7.66
C HIS A 368 -4.69 8.85 7.89
N GLY A 369 -5.13 7.90 8.73
CA GLY A 369 -6.55 7.65 9.00
C GLY A 369 -7.23 6.81 7.92
N LYS A 370 -6.49 5.92 7.24
CA LYS A 370 -7.06 4.98 6.27
C LYS A 370 -7.54 3.72 6.97
N TYR A 371 -8.84 3.68 7.29
CA TYR A 371 -9.51 2.53 7.93
C TYR A 371 -10.22 1.60 6.94
N LEU A 372 -9.98 1.78 5.64
CA LEU A 372 -10.58 0.98 4.59
C LEU A 372 -9.60 -0.08 4.09
N SER A 373 -10.09 -1.31 3.93
CA SER A 373 -9.41 -2.33 3.14
C SER A 373 -9.70 -2.11 1.64
N LEU A 374 -8.71 -2.40 0.79
CA LEU A 374 -8.88 -2.35 -0.65
C LEU A 374 -9.36 -3.72 -1.15
N ILE A 375 -10.42 -3.72 -1.98
CA ILE A 375 -10.86 -4.87 -2.71
C ILE A 375 -10.35 -4.71 -4.14
N HIS A 376 -9.53 -5.67 -4.60
CA HIS A 376 -9.09 -5.70 -5.98
C HIS A 376 -10.11 -6.49 -6.80
N ILE A 377 -10.74 -5.78 -7.74
CA ILE A 377 -11.69 -6.39 -8.67
C ILE A 377 -11.16 -6.12 -10.08
N SER A 378 -10.88 -7.18 -10.84
CA SER A 378 -10.48 -7.11 -12.25
C SER A 378 -11.65 -7.56 -13.14
N GLU A 379 -11.78 -6.92 -14.29
CA GLU A 379 -12.72 -7.36 -15.30
C GLU A 379 -12.38 -8.80 -15.74
N PRO A 380 -13.34 -9.74 -15.73
CA PRO A 380 -13.11 -11.09 -16.25
C PRO A 380 -12.79 -10.99 -17.74
N THR A 381 -11.58 -11.42 -18.13
CA THR A 381 -11.20 -11.51 -19.55
C THR A 381 -12.27 -12.26 -20.32
N ARG A 382 -12.83 -11.61 -21.35
CA ARG A 382 -13.80 -12.25 -22.25
C ARG A 382 -13.21 -13.56 -22.76
N ARG A 383 -13.83 -14.69 -22.39
CA ARG A 383 -13.70 -15.89 -23.20
C ARG A 383 -14.43 -15.60 -24.50
N THR A 384 -13.71 -15.45 -25.58
CA THR A 384 -14.27 -15.57 -26.93
C THR A 384 -15.05 -16.87 -26.98
N PRO A 385 -16.35 -16.85 -27.32
CA PRO A 385 -17.06 -18.12 -27.60
C PRO A 385 -16.38 -18.80 -28.78
N ILE A 386 -15.99 -20.04 -28.58
CA ILE A 386 -15.54 -20.95 -29.64
C ILE A 386 -16.77 -21.34 -30.46
#